data_df1668e54981cced11206f607bbce203
#
_entry.id   df1668e54981cced11206f607bbce203
#
_cell.length_a   1.000
_cell.length_b   1.000
_cell.length_c   1.000
_cell.angle_alpha   90.00
_cell.angle_beta   90.00
_cell.angle_gamma   90.00
#
_symmetry.space_group_name_H-M   'P 1'
#
loop_
_entity.id
_entity.type
_entity.pdbx_description
1 polymer ?
#
loop_
_entity_poly.entity_id
_entity_poly.type
_entity_poly.pdbx_seq_one_letter_code
_entity_poly.pdbx_strand_id
1 'polypeptide(L)'
;MSEIKFTQAHALIGMYIEMTAADGQMDKVELQTVGSLVRFFLEPNGFDADARKKIIGESFDWWYSFKTVKERVQAVFTAAAGVGEAFPKEMRMEIARGLMLIGNADGEVHKQEKSFVSGCMVCL
;
A
#
# COMPACT_ATOMS: atom_id res chain seq x y z
N MET A 1 -12.91 -12.71 19.48
CA MET A 1 -11.92 -11.94 18.67
C MET A 1 -12.56 -11.61 17.33
N SER A 2 -12.68 -10.34 17.02
CA SER A 2 -13.26 -9.94 15.74
C SER A 2 -12.26 -10.18 14.62
N GLU A 3 -12.71 -10.81 13.54
CA GLU A 3 -11.90 -10.95 12.34
C GLU A 3 -11.69 -9.56 11.70
N ILE A 4 -10.49 -9.34 11.15
CA ILE A 4 -10.20 -8.14 10.40
C ILE A 4 -10.98 -8.23 9.08
N LYS A 5 -11.91 -7.30 8.89
CA LYS A 5 -12.61 -7.20 7.61
C LYS A 5 -11.71 -6.50 6.61
N PHE A 6 -11.15 -7.26 5.68
CA PHE A 6 -10.27 -6.73 4.65
C PHE A 6 -11.08 -5.90 3.66
N THR A 7 -10.72 -4.62 3.53
CA THR A 7 -11.39 -3.66 2.65
C THR A 7 -10.43 -3.13 1.59
N GLN A 8 -10.94 -2.32 0.67
CA GLN A 8 -10.10 -1.66 -0.34
C GLN A 8 -9.09 -0.70 0.32
N ALA A 9 -9.43 -0.11 1.46
CA ALA A 9 -8.48 0.71 2.23
C ALA A 9 -7.30 -0.13 2.72
N HIS A 10 -7.55 -1.33 3.23
CA HIS A 10 -6.49 -2.26 3.64
C HIS A 10 -5.62 -2.67 2.44
N ALA A 11 -6.25 -2.92 1.29
CA ALA A 11 -5.54 -3.28 0.06
C ALA A 11 -4.59 -2.16 -0.38
N LEU A 12 -5.06 -0.92 -0.39
CA LEU A 12 -4.27 0.25 -0.74
C LEU A 12 -3.08 0.41 0.19
N ILE A 13 -3.32 0.33 1.50
CA ILE A 13 -2.26 0.46 2.51
C ILE A 13 -1.25 -0.68 2.38
N GLY A 14 -1.74 -1.90 2.15
CA GLY A 14 -0.87 -3.07 1.94
C GLY A 14 0.08 -2.90 0.76
N MET A 15 -0.40 -2.33 -0.35
CA MET A 15 0.45 -1.98 -1.49
C MET A 15 1.55 -1.00 -1.10
N TYR A 16 1.21 0.04 -0.36
CA TYR A 16 2.17 1.06 0.07
C TYR A 16 3.19 0.50 1.07
N ILE A 17 2.76 -0.35 2.01
CA ILE A 17 3.68 -1.03 2.93
C ILE A 17 4.68 -1.89 2.15
N GLU A 18 4.19 -2.69 1.20
CA GLU A 18 5.07 -3.55 0.39
C GLU A 18 6.08 -2.72 -0.41
N MET A 19 5.67 -1.56 -0.90
CA MET A 19 6.59 -0.65 -1.61
C MET A 19 7.74 -0.20 -0.70
N THR A 20 7.47 0.11 0.58
CA THR A 20 8.52 0.51 1.52
C THR A 20 9.47 -0.64 1.84
N ALA A 21 9.00 -1.88 1.76
CA ALA A 21 9.78 -3.07 2.09
C ALA A 21 10.45 -3.72 0.88
N ALA A 22 10.20 -3.21 -0.33
CA ALA A 22 10.62 -3.86 -1.56
C ALA A 22 12.15 -4.01 -1.69
N ASP A 23 12.92 -3.12 -1.10
CA ASP A 23 14.38 -3.17 -1.08
C ASP A 23 14.95 -3.91 0.13
N GLY A 24 14.09 -4.49 0.96
CA GLY A 24 14.47 -5.18 2.20
C GLY A 24 14.59 -4.28 3.42
N GLN A 25 14.36 -2.98 3.29
CA GLN A 25 14.42 -2.02 4.39
C GLN A 25 13.18 -1.15 4.40
N MET A 26 12.64 -0.92 5.60
CA MET A 26 11.55 0.05 5.80
C MET A 26 12.15 1.37 6.27
N ASP A 27 12.32 2.29 5.35
CA ASP A 27 12.87 3.60 5.62
C ASP A 27 11.84 4.49 6.33
N LYS A 28 12.29 5.27 7.30
CA LYS A 28 11.42 6.18 8.06
C LYS A 28 10.77 7.22 7.15
N VAL A 29 11.50 7.75 6.19
CA VAL A 29 10.99 8.76 5.25
C VAL A 29 9.92 8.15 4.35
N GLU A 30 10.13 6.93 3.89
CA GLU A 30 9.13 6.20 3.10
C GLU A 30 7.87 5.93 3.92
N LEU A 31 8.00 5.53 5.18
CA LEU A 31 6.85 5.31 6.07
C LEU A 31 6.07 6.59 6.33
N GLN A 32 6.75 7.72 6.46
CA GLN A 32 6.09 9.03 6.60
C GLN A 32 5.31 9.38 5.32
N THR A 33 5.86 9.06 4.16
CA THR A 33 5.19 9.25 2.87
C THR A 33 3.92 8.38 2.79
N VAL A 34 4.00 7.13 3.24
CA VAL A 34 2.82 6.26 3.34
C VAL A 34 1.73 6.90 4.20
N GLY A 35 2.09 7.41 5.37
CA GLY A 35 1.14 8.07 6.27
C GLY A 35 0.44 9.25 5.60
N SER A 36 1.18 10.08 4.86
CA SER A 36 0.63 11.22 4.13
C SER A 36 -0.32 10.78 3.03
N LEU A 37 0.03 9.74 2.29
CA LEU A 37 -0.82 9.20 1.22
C LEU A 37 -2.10 8.57 1.77
N VAL A 38 -2.00 7.83 2.86
CA VAL A 38 -3.16 7.25 3.53
C VAL A 38 -4.13 8.36 3.94
N ARG A 39 -3.62 9.42 4.53
CA ARG A 39 -4.44 10.58 4.90
C ARG A 39 -5.09 11.21 3.66
N PHE A 40 -4.34 11.39 2.60
CA PHE A 40 -4.84 11.97 1.35
C PHE A 40 -6.03 11.19 0.79
N PHE A 41 -5.97 9.85 0.80
CA PHE A 41 -7.05 9.02 0.26
C PHE A 41 -8.20 8.80 1.23
N LEU A 42 -7.94 8.68 2.53
CA LEU A 42 -8.96 8.28 3.50
C LEU A 42 -9.66 9.45 4.18
N GLU A 43 -8.97 10.56 4.44
CA GLU A 43 -9.58 11.70 5.12
C GLU A 43 -10.81 12.25 4.37
N PRO A 44 -10.76 12.47 3.03
CA PRO A 44 -11.93 12.95 2.30
C PRO A 44 -13.11 11.96 2.28
N ASN A 45 -12.86 10.68 2.59
CA ASN A 45 -13.88 9.64 2.59
C ASN A 45 -14.47 9.38 4.00
N GLY A 46 -14.26 10.30 4.94
CA GLY A 46 -14.85 10.25 6.26
C GLY A 46 -14.06 9.46 7.30
N PHE A 47 -12.83 9.08 7.00
CA PHE A 47 -11.96 8.38 7.95
C PHE A 47 -11.22 9.41 8.81
N ASP A 48 -11.61 9.55 10.06
CA ASP A 48 -10.91 10.40 11.02
C ASP A 48 -9.57 9.80 11.43
N ALA A 49 -8.82 10.52 12.29
CA ALA A 49 -7.49 10.09 12.70
C ALA A 49 -7.49 8.71 13.38
N ASP A 50 -8.48 8.43 14.21
CA ASP A 50 -8.60 7.15 14.91
C ASP A 50 -8.92 6.01 13.94
N ALA A 51 -9.83 6.24 13.00
CA ALA A 51 -10.19 5.26 11.98
C ALA A 51 -9.01 4.95 11.07
N ARG A 52 -8.25 5.97 10.65
CA ARG A 52 -7.04 5.78 9.85
C ARG A 52 -5.98 4.96 10.59
N LYS A 53 -5.74 5.28 11.85
CA LYS A 53 -4.78 4.57 12.70
C LYS A 53 -5.15 3.10 12.84
N LYS A 54 -6.43 2.81 13.04
CA LYS A 54 -6.94 1.44 13.15
C LYS A 54 -6.70 0.66 11.86
N ILE A 55 -7.04 1.23 10.71
CA ILE A 55 -6.88 0.57 9.41
C ILE A 55 -5.40 0.34 9.10
N ILE A 56 -4.54 1.31 9.40
CA ILE A 56 -3.09 1.16 9.21
C ILE A 56 -2.57 0.00 10.06
N GLY A 57 -2.94 -0.06 11.34
CA GLY A 57 -2.53 -1.13 12.23
C GLY A 57 -2.99 -2.50 11.73
N GLU A 58 -4.26 -2.60 11.32
CA GLU A 58 -4.81 -3.83 10.76
C GLU A 58 -4.09 -4.25 9.47
N SER A 59 -3.74 -3.28 8.62
CA SER A 59 -3.02 -3.53 7.38
C SER A 59 -1.61 -4.07 7.64
N PHE A 60 -0.91 -3.54 8.64
CA PHE A 60 0.38 -4.07 9.06
C PHE A 60 0.24 -5.49 9.61
N ASP A 61 -0.77 -5.75 10.43
CA ASP A 61 -1.03 -7.09 10.97
C ASP A 61 -1.27 -8.08 9.84
N TRP A 62 -2.05 -7.71 8.86
CA TRP A 62 -2.27 -8.51 7.65
C TRP A 62 -0.97 -8.75 6.92
N TRP A 63 -0.18 -7.71 6.68
CA TRP A 63 1.09 -7.79 5.95
C TRP A 63 2.10 -8.72 6.64
N TYR A 64 2.19 -8.65 7.97
CA TYR A 64 3.08 -9.51 8.76
C TYR A 64 2.57 -10.94 8.92
N SER A 65 1.32 -11.23 8.57
CA SER A 65 0.72 -12.55 8.77
C SER A 65 1.24 -13.62 7.80
N PHE A 66 1.86 -13.23 6.71
CA PHE A 66 2.35 -14.16 5.70
C PHE A 66 3.69 -14.77 6.13
N LYS A 67 3.83 -16.10 5.91
CA LYS A 67 5.03 -16.85 6.33
C LYS A 67 6.22 -16.62 5.41
N THR A 68 5.97 -16.35 4.12
CA THR A 68 7.03 -16.16 3.13
C THR A 68 6.80 -14.85 2.37
N VAL A 69 7.89 -14.28 1.86
CA VAL A 69 7.85 -13.09 1.01
C VAL A 69 7.04 -13.37 -0.26
N LYS A 70 7.19 -14.56 -0.84
CA LYS A 70 6.47 -14.95 -2.05
C LYS A 70 4.94 -14.92 -1.84
N GLU A 71 4.47 -15.51 -0.76
CA GLU A 71 3.03 -15.51 -0.42
C GLU A 71 2.52 -14.09 -0.22
N ARG A 72 3.30 -13.27 0.49
CA ARG A 72 2.94 -11.89 0.78
C ARG A 72 2.85 -11.06 -0.51
N VAL A 73 3.84 -11.13 -1.37
CA VAL A 73 3.86 -10.37 -2.64
C VAL A 73 2.69 -10.79 -3.53
N GLN A 74 2.39 -12.08 -3.60
CA GLN A 74 1.23 -12.57 -4.34
C GLN A 74 -0.07 -12.01 -3.79
N ALA A 75 -0.22 -11.99 -2.47
CA ALA A 75 -1.43 -11.45 -1.82
C ALA A 75 -1.56 -9.94 -2.09
N VAL A 76 -0.45 -9.20 -2.08
CA VAL A 76 -0.44 -7.77 -2.38
C VAL A 76 -0.86 -7.52 -3.84
N PHE A 77 -0.37 -8.30 -4.78
CA PHE A 77 -0.78 -8.16 -6.19
C PHE A 77 -2.26 -8.52 -6.39
N THR A 78 -2.77 -9.52 -5.70
CA THR A 78 -4.20 -9.85 -5.71
C THR A 78 -5.03 -8.68 -5.15
N ALA A 79 -4.57 -8.06 -4.06
CA ALA A 79 -5.20 -6.87 -3.49
C ALA A 79 -5.17 -5.70 -4.47
N ALA A 80 -4.06 -5.49 -5.17
CA ALA A 80 -3.93 -4.45 -6.19
C ALA A 80 -4.94 -4.64 -7.32
N ALA A 81 -5.15 -5.87 -7.78
CA ALA A 81 -6.15 -6.17 -8.81
C ALA A 81 -7.56 -5.80 -8.34
N GLY A 82 -7.89 -6.08 -7.06
CA GLY A 82 -9.17 -5.69 -6.47
C GLY A 82 -9.35 -4.16 -6.43
N VAL A 83 -8.30 -3.43 -6.12
CA VAL A 83 -8.30 -1.96 -6.17
C VAL A 83 -8.53 -1.49 -7.61
N GLY A 84 -7.88 -2.12 -8.58
CA GLY A 84 -8.05 -1.79 -10.00
C GLY A 84 -9.48 -1.96 -10.50
N GLU A 85 -10.19 -2.97 -9.99
CA GLU A 85 -11.59 -3.20 -10.33
C GLU A 85 -12.54 -2.23 -9.61
N ALA A 86 -12.22 -1.84 -8.39
CA ALA A 86 -13.10 -1.06 -7.53
C ALA A 86 -13.05 0.45 -7.79
N PHE A 87 -11.94 0.97 -8.30
CA PHE A 87 -11.73 2.42 -8.41
C PHE A 87 -11.66 2.90 -9.85
N PRO A 88 -12.14 4.13 -10.13
CA PRO A 88 -12.04 4.71 -11.47
C PRO A 88 -10.59 5.00 -11.86
N LYS A 89 -10.38 5.18 -13.17
CA LYS A 89 -9.05 5.35 -13.76
C LYS A 89 -8.24 6.48 -13.11
N GLU A 90 -8.87 7.62 -12.85
CA GLU A 90 -8.18 8.77 -12.25
C GLU A 90 -7.64 8.44 -10.86
N MET A 91 -8.43 7.73 -10.06
CA MET A 91 -8.01 7.33 -8.73
C MET A 91 -6.90 6.27 -8.79
N ARG A 92 -6.98 5.32 -9.73
CA ARG A 92 -5.91 4.34 -9.94
C ARG A 92 -4.60 5.00 -10.32
N MET A 93 -4.65 6.05 -11.14
CA MET A 93 -3.46 6.83 -11.49
C MET A 93 -2.85 7.53 -10.29
N GLU A 94 -3.68 8.10 -9.40
CA GLU A 94 -3.21 8.72 -8.16
C GLU A 94 -2.57 7.70 -7.21
N ILE A 95 -3.13 6.50 -7.14
CA ILE A 95 -2.54 5.40 -6.36
C ILE A 95 -1.16 5.03 -6.92
N ALA A 96 -1.03 4.92 -8.23
CA ALA A 96 0.24 4.63 -8.89
C ALA A 96 1.28 5.73 -8.64
N ARG A 97 0.86 7.01 -8.69
CA ARG A 97 1.75 8.12 -8.32
C ARG A 97 2.23 8.01 -6.89
N GLY A 98 1.34 7.59 -5.98
CA GLY A 98 1.69 7.37 -4.59
C GLY A 98 2.80 6.35 -4.44
N LEU A 99 2.74 5.24 -5.18
CA LEU A 99 3.79 4.23 -5.18
C LEU A 99 5.13 4.83 -5.61
N MET A 100 5.13 5.65 -6.66
CA MET A 100 6.36 6.32 -7.12
C MET A 100 6.89 7.31 -6.09
N LEU A 101 6.00 8.05 -5.41
CA LEU A 101 6.42 8.97 -4.34
C LEU A 101 7.11 8.23 -3.20
N ILE A 102 6.60 7.07 -2.81
CA ILE A 102 7.22 6.24 -1.78
C ILE A 102 8.61 5.80 -2.24
N GLY A 103 8.72 5.29 -3.46
CA GLY A 103 10.00 4.83 -4.01
C GLY A 103 11.03 5.93 -4.14
N ASN A 104 10.62 7.19 -4.33
CA ASN A 104 11.52 8.34 -4.46
C ASN A 104 11.71 9.12 -3.16
N ALA A 105 11.11 8.68 -2.05
CA ALA A 105 11.12 9.45 -0.80
C ALA A 105 12.54 9.66 -0.24
N ASP A 106 13.45 8.73 -0.49
CA ASP A 106 14.86 8.82 -0.10
C ASP A 106 15.76 9.37 -1.22
N GLY A 107 15.18 9.77 -2.35
CA GLY A 107 15.92 10.29 -3.52
C GLY A 107 16.30 9.23 -4.54
N GLU A 108 16.06 7.95 -4.28
CA GLU A 108 16.39 6.84 -5.18
C GLU A 108 15.23 5.85 -5.30
N VAL A 109 15.07 5.30 -6.51
CA VAL A 109 14.14 4.19 -6.76
C VAL A 109 14.97 2.93 -6.99
N HIS A 110 14.91 1.99 -6.05
CA HIS A 110 15.68 0.76 -6.12
C HIS A 110 15.07 -0.21 -7.15
N LYS A 111 15.88 -1.16 -7.63
CA LYS A 111 15.47 -2.14 -8.63
C LYS A 111 14.22 -2.93 -8.20
N GLN A 112 14.17 -3.37 -6.95
CA GLN A 112 13.06 -4.13 -6.39
C GLN A 112 11.79 -3.29 -6.35
N GLU A 113 11.91 -2.00 -6.04
CA GLU A 113 10.79 -1.06 -6.03
C GLU A 113 10.24 -0.85 -7.44
N LYS A 114 11.11 -0.69 -8.43
CA LYS A 114 10.70 -0.59 -9.85
C LYS A 114 9.95 -1.84 -10.30
N SER A 115 10.44 -3.02 -9.94
CA SER A 115 9.78 -4.28 -10.26
C SER A 115 8.40 -4.37 -9.63
N PHE A 116 8.27 -3.96 -8.36
CA PHE A 116 6.99 -3.96 -7.66
C PHE A 116 6.01 -2.98 -8.31
N VAL A 117 6.44 -1.76 -8.61
CA VAL A 117 5.59 -0.75 -9.28
C VAL A 117 5.10 -1.30 -10.62
N SER A 118 5.98 -1.89 -11.42
CA SER A 118 5.61 -2.48 -12.71
C SER A 118 4.54 -3.57 -12.55
N GLY A 119 4.68 -4.45 -11.55
CA GLY A 119 3.69 -5.47 -11.23
C GLY A 119 2.35 -4.86 -10.82
N CYS A 120 2.36 -3.83 -9.97
CA CYS A 120 1.14 -3.13 -9.56
C CYS A 120 0.46 -2.44 -10.73
N MET A 121 1.21 -1.82 -11.64
CA MET A 121 0.65 -1.16 -12.82
C MET A 121 -0.09 -2.14 -13.72
N VAL A 122 0.40 -3.37 -13.85
CA VAL A 122 -0.30 -4.42 -14.60
C VAL A 122 -1.61 -4.80 -13.92
N CYS A 123 -1.62 -4.88 -12.58
CA CYS A 123 -2.81 -5.23 -11.79
C CYS A 123 -3.84 -4.09 -11.73
N LEU A 124 -3.37 -2.85 -11.64
CA LEU A 124 -4.24 -1.69 -11.62
C LEU A 124 -4.78 -1.37 -13.01
#